data_9954bb80e91a9720354ce33a21aa2852
#
_entry.id   9954bb80e91a9720354ce33a21aa2852
#
_cell.length_a   1.000
_cell.length_b   1.000
_cell.length_c   1.000
_cell.angle_alpha   90.00
_cell.angle_beta   90.00
_cell.angle_gamma   90.00
#
_symmetry.space_group_name_H-M   'P 1'
#
loop_
_entity.id
_entity.type
_entity.pdbx_description
1 polymer ?
#
loop_
_entity_poly.entity_id
_entity_poly.type
_entity_poly.pdbx_seq_one_letter_code
_entity_poly.pdbx_strand_id
1 'polypeptide(L)'
;MARMDARAQDALRPVEILPHINKFAEGSCLIRWGNTHVLCTASVEERTPPHVPDGEGWVTAEYSMLPRANRERSRRDISKLKLAPRSAEIQRLVGRALRAAVDSRKLGERTITIDCDVLQGDGGTRTASVTGGYVALALACRKLMEEGVLREMPLTTQVAAVSAGIVDDVPLLDLCYEEDSSAMVDLN
;
A
#
# COMPACT_ATOMS: atom_id res chain seq x y z
N MET A 1 12.16 -22.65 16.37
CA MET A 1 13.15 -21.57 16.52
C MET A 1 12.50 -20.36 17.16
N ALA A 2 13.14 -19.65 18.07
CA ALA A 2 12.57 -18.39 18.57
C ALA A 2 12.83 -17.30 17.53
N ARG A 3 11.82 -16.50 17.20
CA ARG A 3 11.96 -15.34 16.31
C ARG A 3 12.94 -14.34 16.91
N MET A 4 13.66 -13.57 16.08
CA MET A 4 14.68 -12.62 16.53
C MET A 4 14.13 -11.54 17.49
N ASP A 5 12.86 -11.18 17.33
CA ASP A 5 12.15 -10.23 18.18
C ASP A 5 11.28 -10.89 19.27
N ALA A 6 11.44 -12.19 19.48
CA ALA A 6 10.74 -13.01 20.48
C ALA A 6 9.19 -13.03 20.34
N ARG A 7 8.62 -12.60 19.19
CA ARG A 7 7.18 -12.72 18.93
C ARG A 7 6.74 -14.18 18.79
N ALA A 8 5.47 -14.46 19.07
CA ALA A 8 4.85 -15.72 18.71
C ALA A 8 4.78 -15.86 17.17
N GLN A 9 4.65 -17.09 16.67
CA GLN A 9 4.65 -17.41 15.24
C GLN A 9 3.53 -16.72 14.48
N ASP A 10 2.38 -16.51 15.12
CA ASP A 10 1.16 -15.89 14.61
C ASP A 10 0.99 -14.40 15.05
N ALA A 11 1.98 -13.82 15.70
CA ALA A 11 1.91 -12.45 16.19
C ALA A 11 2.39 -11.42 15.15
N LEU A 12 1.63 -10.33 15.01
CA LEU A 12 2.03 -9.18 14.20
C LEU A 12 3.09 -8.34 14.94
N ARG A 13 3.94 -7.66 14.17
CA ARG A 13 4.71 -6.51 14.68
C ARG A 13 3.74 -5.39 15.08
N PRO A 14 4.14 -4.46 15.97
CA PRO A 14 3.32 -3.28 16.29
C PRO A 14 2.93 -2.53 15.00
N VAL A 15 1.64 -2.20 14.86
CA VAL A 15 1.11 -1.44 13.75
C VAL A 15 0.58 -0.11 14.26
N GLU A 16 1.07 0.98 13.69
CA GLU A 16 0.60 2.34 13.94
C GLU A 16 0.25 3.00 12.62
N ILE A 17 -0.91 3.65 12.54
CA ILE A 17 -1.35 4.40 11.36
C ILE A 17 -1.61 5.84 11.79
N LEU A 18 -0.83 6.77 11.23
CA LEU A 18 -0.95 8.21 11.48
C LEU A 18 -1.63 8.85 10.26
N PRO A 19 -2.91 9.24 10.35
CA PRO A 19 -3.63 9.85 9.24
C PRO A 19 -3.26 11.33 9.07
N HIS A 20 -3.66 11.90 7.92
CA HIS A 20 -3.56 13.35 7.61
C HIS A 20 -2.13 13.89 7.63
N ILE A 21 -1.15 13.11 7.17
CA ILE A 21 0.27 13.50 7.16
C ILE A 21 0.60 14.52 6.07
N ASN A 22 -0.14 14.51 4.95
CA ASN A 22 0.05 15.43 3.84
C ASN A 22 -1.18 16.32 3.69
N LYS A 23 -0.99 17.65 3.71
CA LYS A 23 -2.08 18.63 3.64
C LYS A 23 -2.64 18.84 2.23
N PHE A 24 -1.92 18.42 1.20
CA PHE A 24 -2.31 18.64 -0.20
C PHE A 24 -3.07 17.44 -0.78
N ALA A 25 -2.78 16.23 -0.30
CA ALA A 25 -3.47 15.01 -0.72
C ALA A 25 -4.91 14.99 -0.21
N GLU A 26 -5.82 14.42 -0.99
CA GLU A 26 -7.21 14.20 -0.56
C GLU A 26 -7.31 13.23 0.59
N GLY A 27 -6.40 12.24 0.66
CA GLY A 27 -6.23 11.35 1.79
C GLY A 27 -4.75 11.01 1.98
N SER A 28 -4.30 10.86 3.22
CA SER A 28 -2.92 10.47 3.48
C SER A 28 -2.74 9.79 4.83
N CYS A 29 -1.79 8.87 4.91
CA CYS A 29 -1.34 8.31 6.18
C CYS A 29 0.13 7.88 6.11
N LEU A 30 0.76 7.83 7.28
CA LEU A 30 2.00 7.12 7.50
C LEU A 30 1.68 5.83 8.25
N ILE A 31 1.88 4.68 7.61
CA ILE A 31 1.81 3.40 8.29
C ILE A 31 3.21 3.00 8.76
N ARG A 32 3.31 2.67 10.03
CA ARG A 32 4.47 2.06 10.68
C ARG A 32 4.10 0.65 11.08
N TRP A 33 4.80 -0.32 10.53
CA TRP A 33 4.58 -1.74 10.80
C TRP A 33 5.91 -2.35 11.26
N GLY A 34 6.13 -2.38 12.57
CA GLY A 34 7.46 -2.56 13.12
C GLY A 34 8.41 -1.50 12.58
N ASN A 35 9.53 -1.94 11.98
CA ASN A 35 10.50 -1.05 11.33
C ASN A 35 10.17 -0.74 9.87
N THR A 36 9.08 -1.24 9.30
CA THR A 36 8.63 -0.87 7.96
C THR A 36 7.76 0.38 8.03
N HIS A 37 8.15 1.44 7.32
CA HIS A 37 7.44 2.72 7.29
C HIS A 37 7.09 3.07 5.85
N VAL A 38 5.80 3.27 5.56
CA VAL A 38 5.30 3.66 4.23
C VAL A 38 4.42 4.90 4.34
N LEU A 39 4.75 5.93 3.59
CA LEU A 39 3.87 7.08 3.38
C LEU A 39 2.92 6.73 2.23
N CYS A 40 1.61 6.81 2.49
CA CYS A 40 0.58 6.60 1.48
C CYS A 40 -0.20 7.90 1.29
N THR A 41 -0.33 8.34 0.03
CA THR A 41 -1.14 9.50 -0.33
C THR A 41 -2.14 9.14 -1.41
N ALA A 42 -3.31 9.78 -1.40
CA ALA A 42 -4.35 9.65 -2.41
C ALA A 42 -4.55 10.99 -3.10
N SER A 43 -4.40 11.00 -4.42
CA SER A 43 -4.65 12.16 -5.28
C SER A 43 -5.84 11.90 -6.18
N VAL A 44 -6.75 12.86 -6.32
CA VAL A 44 -7.97 12.76 -7.12
C VAL A 44 -7.86 13.60 -8.39
N GLU A 45 -8.17 12.99 -9.53
CA GLU A 45 -8.28 13.66 -10.83
C GLU A 45 -9.70 13.48 -11.40
N GLU A 46 -10.31 14.56 -11.89
CA GLU A 46 -11.65 14.57 -12.53
C GLU A 46 -11.58 14.07 -13.99
N ARG A 47 -10.90 12.94 -14.20
CA ARG A 47 -10.78 12.26 -15.50
C ARG A 47 -10.45 10.80 -15.28
N THR A 48 -10.79 9.96 -16.25
CA THR A 48 -10.47 8.53 -16.27
C THR A 48 -9.56 8.18 -17.45
N PRO A 49 -8.77 7.11 -17.34
CA PRO A 49 -8.03 6.57 -18.47
C PRO A 49 -8.98 6.07 -19.59
N PRO A 50 -8.55 6.08 -20.86
CA PRO A 50 -9.39 5.71 -22.00
C PRO A 50 -9.95 4.27 -21.99
N HIS A 51 -9.39 3.40 -21.17
CA HIS A 51 -9.83 2.00 -21.06
C HIS A 51 -10.94 1.79 -20.01
N VAL A 52 -11.28 2.84 -19.23
CA VAL A 52 -12.33 2.78 -18.22
C VAL A 52 -13.67 3.09 -18.90
N PRO A 53 -14.73 2.30 -18.64
CA PRO A 53 -16.05 2.56 -19.19
C PRO A 53 -16.61 3.93 -18.76
N ASP A 54 -17.41 4.54 -19.62
CA ASP A 54 -18.10 5.80 -19.34
C ASP A 54 -18.94 5.67 -18.06
N GLY A 55 -18.91 6.69 -17.22
CA GLY A 55 -19.63 6.74 -15.94
C GLY A 55 -18.96 5.96 -14.80
N GLU A 56 -17.83 5.32 -15.05
CA GLU A 56 -17.07 4.59 -14.02
C GLU A 56 -15.78 5.33 -13.65
N GLY A 57 -15.36 5.18 -12.39
CA GLY A 57 -14.10 5.69 -11.89
C GLY A 57 -12.98 4.64 -11.88
N TRP A 58 -11.78 5.09 -11.60
CA TRP A 58 -10.61 4.23 -11.57
C TRP A 58 -9.77 4.46 -10.31
N VAL A 59 -9.23 3.38 -9.75
CA VAL A 59 -8.22 3.45 -8.69
C VAL A 59 -6.96 2.78 -9.19
N THR A 60 -5.85 3.48 -9.09
CA THR A 60 -4.53 2.97 -9.43
C THR A 60 -3.55 3.22 -8.29
N ALA A 61 -2.37 2.61 -8.37
CA ALA A 61 -1.34 2.82 -7.37
C ALA A 61 0.04 2.94 -8.02
N GLU A 62 0.89 3.74 -7.39
CA GLU A 62 2.31 3.80 -7.64
C GLU A 62 3.07 3.34 -6.39
N TYR A 63 4.26 2.78 -6.59
CA TYR A 63 5.08 2.28 -5.49
C TYR A 63 6.54 2.62 -5.74
N SER A 64 7.17 3.19 -4.75
CA SER A 64 8.58 3.54 -4.80
C SER A 64 9.25 3.33 -3.45
N MET A 65 10.56 3.05 -3.48
CA MET A 65 11.38 3.03 -2.27
C MET A 65 12.37 4.19 -2.29
N LEU A 66 12.47 4.89 -1.17
CA LEU A 66 13.53 5.90 -1.02
C LEU A 66 14.92 5.24 -1.09
N PRO A 67 15.95 5.95 -1.58
CA PRO A 67 17.30 5.39 -1.72
C PRO A 67 17.86 4.76 -0.44
N ARG A 68 17.50 5.29 0.72
CA ARG A 68 17.90 4.77 2.04
C ARG A 68 16.81 4.05 2.78
N ALA A 69 15.76 3.62 2.10
CA ALA A 69 14.75 2.74 2.69
C ALA A 69 15.33 1.38 3.11
N ASN A 70 16.41 0.94 2.47
CA ASN A 70 17.14 -0.30 2.78
C ASN A 70 18.42 -0.03 3.57
N ARG A 71 19.02 -1.09 4.12
CA ARG A 71 20.32 -1.04 4.83
C ARG A 71 21.42 -0.45 3.96
N GLU A 72 21.43 -0.80 2.67
CA GLU A 72 22.32 -0.20 1.67
C GLU A 72 21.55 0.79 0.80
N ARG A 73 22.26 1.86 0.37
CA ARG A 73 21.67 2.86 -0.52
C ARG A 73 21.44 2.28 -1.91
N SER A 74 20.16 2.23 -2.33
CA SER A 74 19.78 1.93 -3.71
C SER A 74 19.78 3.17 -4.60
N ARG A 75 19.91 2.98 -5.92
CA ARG A 75 19.71 4.06 -6.90
C ARG A 75 18.21 4.29 -7.11
N ARG A 76 17.81 5.54 -7.37
CA ARG A 76 16.43 5.84 -7.77
C ARG A 76 16.11 5.21 -9.12
N ASP A 77 14.89 4.70 -9.29
CA ASP A 77 14.45 4.05 -10.53
C ASP A 77 14.54 5.01 -11.72
N ILE A 78 14.20 6.28 -11.53
CA ILE A 78 14.27 7.30 -12.58
C ILE A 78 15.70 7.48 -13.14
N SER A 79 16.74 7.21 -12.36
CA SER A 79 18.12 7.26 -12.85
C SER A 79 18.43 6.20 -13.91
N LYS A 80 17.59 5.20 -14.04
CA LYS A 80 17.68 4.11 -15.03
C LYS A 80 16.74 4.31 -16.21
N LEU A 81 15.95 5.41 -16.23
CA LEU A 81 14.87 5.69 -17.21
C LEU A 81 13.88 4.52 -17.37
N LYS A 82 13.76 3.69 -16.35
CA LYS A 82 12.88 2.51 -16.34
C LYS A 82 12.48 2.19 -14.90
N LEU A 83 11.19 1.96 -14.70
CA LEU A 83 10.68 1.45 -13.43
C LEU A 83 11.29 0.08 -13.14
N ALA A 84 11.73 -0.15 -11.91
CA ALA A 84 12.24 -1.46 -11.51
C ALA A 84 11.12 -2.51 -11.62
N PRO A 85 11.42 -3.75 -12.10
CA PRO A 85 10.41 -4.80 -12.22
C PRO A 85 9.63 -5.05 -10.92
N ARG A 86 10.31 -4.99 -9.77
CA ARG A 86 9.70 -5.11 -8.44
C ARG A 86 8.70 -3.98 -8.17
N SER A 87 9.06 -2.72 -8.44
CA SER A 87 8.15 -1.60 -8.26
C SER A 87 6.93 -1.71 -9.17
N ALA A 88 7.12 -2.11 -10.44
CA ALA A 88 6.04 -2.34 -11.38
C ALA A 88 5.09 -3.47 -10.96
N GLU A 89 5.62 -4.55 -10.39
CA GLU A 89 4.82 -5.65 -9.86
C GLU A 89 4.00 -5.21 -8.66
N ILE A 90 4.64 -4.55 -7.67
CA ILE A 90 3.99 -4.16 -6.43
C ILE A 90 2.89 -3.12 -6.67
N GLN A 91 3.13 -2.09 -7.49
CA GLN A 91 2.09 -1.10 -7.79
C GLN A 91 0.85 -1.74 -8.45
N ARG A 92 1.04 -2.75 -9.32
CA ARG A 92 -0.08 -3.49 -9.91
C ARG A 92 -0.84 -4.32 -8.88
N LEU A 93 -0.14 -4.91 -7.92
CA LEU A 93 -0.73 -5.67 -6.82
C LEU A 93 -1.55 -4.74 -5.92
N VAL A 94 -0.98 -3.63 -5.45
CA VAL A 94 -1.68 -2.64 -4.62
C VAL A 94 -2.91 -2.10 -5.35
N GLY A 95 -2.77 -1.65 -6.59
CA GLY A 95 -3.89 -1.13 -7.37
C GLY A 95 -5.04 -2.15 -7.54
N ARG A 96 -4.73 -3.43 -7.78
CA ARG A 96 -5.76 -4.48 -7.88
C ARG A 96 -6.45 -4.76 -6.55
N ALA A 97 -5.69 -4.81 -5.46
CA ALA A 97 -6.24 -5.02 -4.12
C ALA A 97 -7.22 -3.90 -3.75
N LEU A 98 -6.84 -2.64 -4.00
CA LEU A 98 -7.69 -1.48 -3.70
C LEU A 98 -8.93 -1.42 -4.59
N ARG A 99 -8.81 -1.71 -5.90
CA ARG A 99 -9.99 -1.75 -6.80
C ARG A 99 -11.03 -2.79 -6.39
N ALA A 100 -10.62 -3.92 -5.81
CA ALA A 100 -11.54 -4.93 -5.33
C ALA A 100 -12.48 -4.44 -4.22
N ALA A 101 -12.11 -3.34 -3.53
CA ALA A 101 -12.89 -2.72 -2.48
C ALA A 101 -13.77 -1.55 -2.97
N VAL A 102 -13.72 -1.19 -4.25
CA VAL A 102 -14.36 0.03 -4.79
C VAL A 102 -15.48 -0.33 -5.77
N ASP A 103 -16.63 0.28 -5.58
CA ASP A 103 -17.66 0.38 -6.61
C ASP A 103 -17.29 1.55 -7.55
N SER A 104 -16.81 1.21 -8.75
CA SER A 104 -16.36 2.17 -9.76
C SER A 104 -17.46 3.15 -10.20
N ARG A 105 -18.72 2.71 -10.22
CA ARG A 105 -19.86 3.54 -10.61
C ARG A 105 -20.18 4.60 -9.56
N LYS A 106 -20.06 4.25 -8.27
CA LYS A 106 -20.24 5.21 -7.18
C LYS A 106 -19.10 6.22 -7.12
N LEU A 107 -17.90 5.84 -7.54
CA LEU A 107 -16.77 6.75 -7.67
C LEU A 107 -17.00 7.78 -8.79
N GLY A 108 -17.70 7.37 -9.88
CA GLY A 108 -17.94 8.23 -11.05
C GLY A 108 -16.65 8.49 -11.83
N GLU A 109 -16.71 9.32 -12.87
CA GLU A 109 -15.61 9.58 -13.81
C GLU A 109 -14.40 10.30 -13.18
N ARG A 110 -13.76 9.63 -12.21
CA ARG A 110 -12.59 10.10 -11.49
C ARG A 110 -11.52 9.03 -11.40
N THR A 111 -10.28 9.46 -11.36
CA THR A 111 -9.15 8.60 -11.01
C THR A 111 -8.63 8.96 -9.62
N ILE A 112 -8.49 7.95 -8.76
CA ILE A 112 -7.74 8.10 -7.51
C ILE A 112 -6.43 7.35 -7.67
N THR A 113 -5.32 8.08 -7.62
CA THR A 113 -3.97 7.52 -7.61
C THR A 113 -3.47 7.44 -6.17
N ILE A 114 -3.05 6.24 -5.78
CA ILE A 114 -2.46 5.99 -4.47
C ILE A 114 -0.95 5.87 -4.62
N ASP A 115 -0.22 6.83 -4.09
CA ASP A 115 1.23 6.78 -4.03
C ASP A 115 1.68 6.11 -2.73
N CYS A 116 2.55 5.12 -2.84
CA CYS A 116 3.12 4.38 -1.71
C CYS A 116 4.64 4.56 -1.71
N ASP A 117 5.13 5.48 -0.89
CA ASP A 117 6.55 5.76 -0.73
C ASP A 117 7.11 5.07 0.49
N VAL A 118 7.96 4.06 0.27
CA VAL A 118 8.63 3.35 1.37
C VAL A 118 9.78 4.21 1.89
N LEU A 119 9.63 4.68 3.13
CA LEU A 119 10.63 5.48 3.84
C LEU A 119 11.69 4.58 4.47
N GLN A 120 11.25 3.42 4.99
CA GLN A 120 12.09 2.39 5.62
C GLN A 120 11.46 1.03 5.39
N GLY A 121 12.24 0.05 4.94
CA GLY A 121 11.80 -1.32 4.66
C GLY A 121 12.48 -2.33 5.57
N ASP A 122 11.65 -3.15 6.23
CA ASP A 122 12.08 -4.26 7.09
C ASP A 122 11.09 -5.43 6.95
N GLY A 123 10.93 -5.93 5.71
CA GLY A 123 9.90 -6.92 5.37
C GLY A 123 8.49 -6.33 5.28
N GLY A 124 7.61 -6.96 4.52
CA GLY A 124 6.19 -6.58 4.41
C GLY A 124 5.89 -5.21 3.80
N THR A 125 6.78 -4.65 2.96
CA THR A 125 6.52 -3.33 2.33
C THR A 125 5.31 -3.35 1.40
N ARG A 126 5.04 -4.46 0.69
CA ARG A 126 3.85 -4.65 -0.15
C ARG A 126 2.58 -4.59 0.67
N THR A 127 2.53 -5.36 1.74
CA THR A 127 1.36 -5.52 2.61
C THR A 127 1.06 -4.24 3.39
N ALA A 128 2.10 -3.55 3.87
CA ALA A 128 1.97 -2.22 4.46
C ALA A 128 1.44 -1.19 3.44
N SER A 129 1.88 -1.26 2.16
CA SER A 129 1.37 -0.40 1.09
C SER A 129 -0.10 -0.67 0.77
N VAL A 130 -0.56 -1.92 0.77
CA VAL A 130 -1.99 -2.25 0.58
C VAL A 130 -2.81 -1.68 1.73
N THR A 131 -2.39 -1.93 2.98
CA THR A 131 -3.13 -1.51 4.17
C THR A 131 -3.14 0.02 4.32
N GLY A 132 -1.98 0.67 4.21
CA GLY A 132 -1.88 2.14 4.27
C GLY A 132 -2.55 2.80 3.07
N GLY A 133 -2.40 2.22 1.87
CA GLY A 133 -3.08 2.68 0.66
C GLY A 133 -4.60 2.65 0.78
N TYR A 134 -5.16 1.60 1.39
CA TYR A 134 -6.60 1.55 1.69
C TYR A 134 -7.03 2.68 2.66
N VAL A 135 -6.25 2.95 3.69
CA VAL A 135 -6.55 4.06 4.62
C VAL A 135 -6.51 5.42 3.91
N ALA A 136 -5.49 5.67 3.08
CA ALA A 136 -5.41 6.90 2.29
C ALA A 136 -6.61 7.04 1.33
N LEU A 137 -6.98 5.95 0.64
CA LEU A 137 -8.16 5.89 -0.23
C LEU A 137 -9.46 6.19 0.54
N ALA A 138 -9.64 5.59 1.71
CA ALA A 138 -10.84 5.80 2.53
C ALA A 138 -10.95 7.25 3.03
N LEU A 139 -9.83 7.87 3.40
CA LEU A 139 -9.79 9.28 3.79
C LEU A 139 -10.13 10.20 2.62
N ALA A 140 -9.61 9.92 1.41
CA ALA A 140 -9.94 10.67 0.20
C ALA A 140 -11.44 10.56 -0.13
N CYS A 141 -12.02 9.36 -0.14
CA CYS A 141 -13.44 9.16 -0.38
C CYS A 141 -14.30 9.90 0.65
N ARG A 142 -13.91 9.88 1.93
CA ARG A 142 -14.62 10.64 2.98
C ARG A 142 -14.58 12.13 2.73
N LYS A 143 -13.40 12.69 2.41
CA LYS A 143 -13.25 14.10 2.06
C LYS A 143 -14.16 14.48 0.88
N LEU A 144 -14.17 13.69 -0.19
CA LEU A 144 -15.04 13.95 -1.35
C LEU A 144 -16.54 13.90 -1.00
N MET A 145 -16.94 13.06 -0.04
CA MET A 145 -18.31 13.06 0.48
C MET A 145 -18.62 14.33 1.30
N GLU A 146 -17.71 14.75 2.16
CA GLU A 146 -17.84 15.96 2.97
C GLU A 146 -17.93 17.22 2.10
N GLU A 147 -17.22 17.25 0.98
CA GLU A 147 -17.27 18.30 -0.04
C GLU A 147 -18.50 18.21 -0.97
N GLY A 148 -19.31 17.16 -0.84
CA GLY A 148 -20.50 16.93 -1.67
C GLY A 148 -20.20 16.49 -3.11
N VAL A 149 -18.96 16.12 -3.40
CA VAL A 149 -18.50 15.61 -4.72
C VAL A 149 -18.98 14.19 -4.95
N LEU A 150 -18.93 13.34 -3.91
CA LEU A 150 -19.51 12.01 -3.92
C LEU A 150 -20.86 12.02 -3.18
N ARG A 151 -21.84 11.31 -3.75
CA ARG A 151 -23.19 11.15 -3.14
C ARG A 151 -23.25 9.99 -2.16
N GLU A 152 -22.44 8.96 -2.40
CA GLU A 152 -22.38 7.72 -1.62
C GLU A 152 -20.93 7.29 -1.44
N MET A 153 -20.66 6.56 -0.37
CA MET A 153 -19.34 5.94 -0.16
C MET A 153 -19.09 4.87 -1.23
N PRO A 154 -18.04 5.02 -2.04
CA PRO A 154 -17.73 4.03 -3.07
C PRO A 154 -17.05 2.77 -2.52
N LEU A 155 -16.58 2.77 -1.27
CA LEU A 155 -15.95 1.61 -0.66
C LEU A 155 -17.00 0.58 -0.23
N THR A 156 -16.90 -0.63 -0.74
CA THR A 156 -17.83 -1.75 -0.48
C THR A 156 -17.34 -2.68 0.61
N THR A 157 -16.05 -2.72 0.85
CA THR A 157 -15.41 -3.57 1.86
C THR A 157 -14.10 -2.96 2.35
N GLN A 158 -13.49 -3.56 3.36
CA GLN A 158 -12.17 -3.20 3.85
C GLN A 158 -11.12 -4.14 3.25
N VAL A 159 -9.91 -3.61 3.02
CA VAL A 159 -8.75 -4.37 2.55
C VAL A 159 -7.57 -4.11 3.47
N ALA A 160 -6.97 -5.18 3.92
CA ALA A 160 -5.68 -5.19 4.60
C ALA A 160 -4.88 -6.39 4.12
N ALA A 161 -3.56 -6.33 4.24
CA ALA A 161 -2.67 -7.41 3.85
C ALA A 161 -1.61 -7.63 4.92
N VAL A 162 -1.15 -8.87 5.02
CA VAL A 162 -0.05 -9.26 5.91
C VAL A 162 0.80 -10.32 5.19
N SER A 163 2.12 -10.30 5.40
CA SER A 163 2.99 -11.33 4.87
C SER A 163 2.96 -12.58 5.75
N ALA A 164 3.15 -13.74 5.14
CA ALA A 164 3.35 -15.00 5.82
C ALA A 164 4.38 -15.84 5.06
N GLY A 165 5.06 -16.75 5.74
CA GLY A 165 6.04 -17.59 5.07
C GLY A 165 6.44 -18.80 5.89
N ILE A 166 7.31 -19.63 5.33
CA ILE A 166 7.89 -20.80 5.99
C ILE A 166 9.38 -20.55 6.16
N VAL A 167 9.83 -20.46 7.40
CA VAL A 167 11.23 -20.27 7.79
C VAL A 167 11.64 -21.46 8.67
N ASP A 168 12.67 -22.21 8.29
CA ASP A 168 13.13 -23.41 8.99
C ASP A 168 11.98 -24.39 9.31
N ASP A 169 11.15 -24.70 8.29
CA ASP A 169 9.96 -25.56 8.38
C ASP A 169 8.85 -25.05 9.33
N VAL A 170 8.95 -23.80 9.80
CA VAL A 170 7.96 -23.19 10.69
C VAL A 170 7.16 -22.12 9.95
N PRO A 171 5.80 -22.19 9.94
CA PRO A 171 4.98 -21.12 9.39
C PRO A 171 5.00 -19.90 10.32
N LEU A 172 5.33 -18.75 9.75
CA LEU A 172 5.40 -17.46 10.46
C LEU A 172 4.50 -16.44 9.78
N LEU A 173 3.82 -15.64 10.61
CA LEU A 173 3.03 -14.49 10.19
C LEU A 173 3.86 -13.21 10.33
N ASP A 174 3.70 -12.28 9.39
CA ASP A 174 4.31 -10.95 9.41
C ASP A 174 5.84 -11.02 9.52
N LEU A 175 6.47 -11.43 8.41
CA LEU A 175 7.92 -11.61 8.33
C LEU A 175 8.66 -10.27 8.40
N CYS A 176 9.72 -10.19 9.23
CA CYS A 176 10.72 -9.13 9.10
C CYS A 176 11.69 -9.45 7.95
N TYR A 177 12.60 -8.52 7.62
CA TYR A 177 13.51 -8.69 6.48
C TYR A 177 14.38 -9.95 6.58
N GLU A 178 14.93 -10.25 7.74
CA GLU A 178 15.77 -11.42 7.97
C GLU A 178 15.00 -12.73 7.75
N GLU A 179 13.76 -12.79 8.22
CA GLU A 179 12.86 -13.94 8.04
C GLU A 179 12.44 -14.08 6.58
N ASP A 180 12.00 -12.98 5.94
CA ASP A 180 11.58 -12.92 4.53
C ASP A 180 12.71 -13.37 3.58
N SER A 181 13.95 -12.91 3.82
CA SER A 181 15.11 -13.24 3.00
C SER A 181 15.55 -14.69 3.09
N SER A 182 15.19 -15.40 4.14
CA SER A 182 15.50 -16.81 4.39
C SER A 182 14.32 -17.76 4.21
N ALA A 183 13.12 -17.22 3.97
CA ALA A 183 11.90 -18.00 3.83
C ALA A 183 11.95 -18.92 2.59
N MET A 184 11.59 -20.19 2.77
CA MET A 184 11.38 -21.13 1.66
C MET A 184 10.11 -20.81 0.86
N VAL A 185 9.12 -20.22 1.53
CA VAL A 185 7.85 -19.75 0.94
C VAL A 185 7.57 -18.35 1.47
N ASP A 186 7.26 -17.42 0.58
CA ASP A 186 6.81 -16.06 0.90
C ASP A 186 5.43 -15.84 0.28
N LEU A 187 4.47 -15.46 1.12
CA LEU A 187 3.08 -15.14 0.77
C LEU A 187 2.77 -13.70 1.19
N ASN A 188 2.10 -12.96 0.31
CA ASN A 188 1.69 -11.57 0.56
C ASN A 188 0.22 -11.36 0.19
#